data_1cb2644546472b076dd14760f8e86355
#
_entry.id   1cb2644546472b076dd14760f8e86355
#
_cell.length_a   1.000
_cell.length_b   1.000
_cell.length_c   1.000
_cell.angle_alpha   90.00
_cell.angle_beta   90.00
_cell.angle_gamma   90.00
#
_symmetry.space_group_name_H-M   'P 1'
#
loop_
_entity.id
_entity.type
_entity.pdbx_description
1 polymer ?
#
loop_
_entity_poly.entity_id
_entity_poly.type
_entity_poly.pdbx_seq_one_letter_code
_entity_poly.pdbx_strand_id
1 'polypeptide(L)'
;MANEIKTVDDLRGAYPALVNEIEEAAANKATSDERQRIHDIEDMALSGSEALTNEAKFTKPVSASEYAVAMMKTAKESGNAWLNGAKADADKSGIGGVKNDGGTGGGVGKQDEFMDAIKSMGKKQ
;
A
#
# COMPACT_ATOMS: atom_id res chain seq x y z
N MET A 1 54.92 -16.27 -13.52
CA MET A 1 53.76 -16.45 -14.41
C MET A 1 52.50 -16.19 -13.65
N ALA A 2 51.68 -15.30 -14.15
CA ALA A 2 50.36 -15.03 -13.54
C ALA A 2 49.50 -16.28 -13.66
N ASN A 3 49.05 -16.81 -12.54
CA ASN A 3 48.05 -17.87 -12.51
C ASN A 3 46.76 -17.33 -13.14
N GLU A 4 46.23 -18.08 -14.10
CA GLU A 4 44.97 -17.74 -14.71
C GLU A 4 43.84 -17.85 -13.68
N ILE A 5 43.19 -16.75 -13.40
CA ILE A 5 42.08 -16.69 -12.44
C ILE A 5 40.80 -17.11 -13.18
N LYS A 6 40.27 -18.27 -12.86
CA LYS A 6 39.06 -18.83 -13.47
C LYS A 6 37.93 -19.04 -12.48
N THR A 7 38.25 -19.12 -11.19
CA THR A 7 37.29 -19.38 -10.13
C THR A 7 37.39 -18.32 -9.04
N VAL A 8 36.33 -18.23 -8.22
CA VAL A 8 36.33 -17.35 -7.04
C VAL A 8 37.44 -17.75 -6.07
N ASP A 9 37.72 -19.04 -5.95
CA ASP A 9 38.79 -19.52 -5.08
C ASP A 9 40.18 -19.11 -5.57
N ASP A 10 40.39 -19.12 -6.90
CA ASP A 10 41.62 -18.59 -7.49
C ASP A 10 41.81 -17.11 -7.19
N LEU A 11 40.73 -16.34 -7.31
CA LEU A 11 40.71 -14.90 -7.02
C LEU A 11 40.97 -14.65 -5.52
N ARG A 12 40.34 -15.43 -4.66
CA ARG A 12 40.50 -15.33 -3.21
C ARG A 12 41.94 -15.68 -2.78
N GLY A 13 42.53 -16.64 -3.43
CA GLY A 13 43.94 -17.01 -3.19
C GLY A 13 44.92 -15.95 -3.67
N ALA A 14 44.68 -15.34 -4.84
CA ALA A 14 45.55 -14.36 -5.44
C ALA A 14 45.41 -12.95 -4.82
N TYR A 15 44.20 -12.54 -4.49
CA TYR A 15 43.85 -11.17 -4.01
C TYR A 15 42.91 -11.22 -2.81
N PRO A 16 43.34 -11.79 -1.65
CA PRO A 16 42.44 -11.98 -0.51
C PRO A 16 41.90 -10.66 0.07
N ALA A 17 42.70 -9.60 0.09
CA ALA A 17 42.27 -8.29 0.58
C ALA A 17 41.15 -7.69 -0.28
N LEU A 18 41.29 -7.75 -1.61
CA LEU A 18 40.27 -7.23 -2.52
C LEU A 18 38.99 -8.03 -2.46
N VAL A 19 39.09 -9.35 -2.32
CA VAL A 19 37.89 -10.21 -2.17
C VAL A 19 37.17 -9.88 -0.86
N ASN A 20 37.90 -9.69 0.23
CA ASN A 20 37.30 -9.30 1.52
C ASN A 20 36.59 -7.93 1.39
N GLU A 21 37.19 -6.94 0.74
CA GLU A 21 36.54 -5.65 0.49
C GLU A 21 35.25 -5.77 -0.30
N ILE A 22 35.24 -6.62 -1.34
CA ILE A 22 34.06 -6.88 -2.15
C ILE A 22 32.97 -7.57 -1.31
N GLU A 23 33.35 -8.57 -0.53
CA GLU A 23 32.40 -9.30 0.33
C GLU A 23 31.82 -8.41 1.41
N GLU A 24 32.62 -7.58 2.06
CA GLU A 24 32.16 -6.61 3.05
C GLU A 24 31.23 -5.55 2.42
N ALA A 25 31.62 -5.02 1.28
CA ALA A 25 30.80 -4.03 0.57
C ALA A 25 29.45 -4.64 0.16
N ALA A 26 29.46 -5.88 -0.35
CA ALA A 26 28.24 -6.61 -0.73
C ALA A 26 27.35 -6.90 0.49
N ALA A 27 27.94 -7.34 1.60
CA ALA A 27 27.20 -7.60 2.84
C ALA A 27 26.59 -6.32 3.42
N ASN A 28 27.36 -5.24 3.45
CA ASN A 28 26.88 -3.95 3.92
C ASN A 28 25.76 -3.40 3.05
N LYS A 29 25.92 -3.51 1.73
CA LYS A 29 24.88 -3.10 0.79
C LYS A 29 23.60 -3.92 0.97
N ALA A 30 23.72 -5.23 1.04
CA ALA A 30 22.57 -6.13 1.24
C ALA A 30 21.85 -5.81 2.56
N THR A 31 22.58 -5.57 3.65
CA THR A 31 22.01 -5.21 4.96
C THR A 31 21.29 -3.86 4.89
N SER A 32 21.92 -2.88 4.25
CA SER A 32 21.33 -1.55 4.08
C SER A 32 20.06 -1.60 3.22
N ASP A 33 20.11 -2.30 2.09
CA ASP A 33 18.97 -2.47 1.18
C ASP A 33 17.80 -3.18 1.89
N GLU A 34 18.09 -4.20 2.69
CA GLU A 34 17.08 -4.95 3.44
C GLU A 34 16.46 -4.09 4.56
N ARG A 35 17.25 -3.33 5.28
CA ARG A 35 16.74 -2.38 6.28
C ARG A 35 15.84 -1.32 5.65
N GLN A 36 16.25 -0.81 4.48
CA GLN A 36 15.45 0.17 3.75
C GLN A 36 14.13 -0.45 3.28
N ARG A 37 14.17 -1.68 2.75
CA ARG A 37 12.97 -2.41 2.35
C ARG A 37 11.99 -2.58 3.50
N ILE A 38 12.47 -3.02 4.65
CA ILE A 38 11.66 -3.20 5.87
C ILE A 38 11.07 -1.87 6.33
N HIS A 39 11.88 -0.82 6.37
CA HIS A 39 11.46 0.52 6.74
C HIS A 39 10.34 1.03 5.80
N ASP A 40 10.52 0.90 4.50
CA ASP A 40 9.54 1.32 3.52
C ASP A 40 8.21 0.56 3.67
N ILE A 41 8.26 -0.72 3.99
CA ILE A 41 7.07 -1.53 4.29
C ILE A 41 6.39 -1.04 5.56
N GLU A 42 7.15 -0.77 6.62
CA GLU A 42 6.63 -0.27 7.90
C GLU A 42 5.97 1.10 7.74
N ASP A 43 6.56 1.98 6.95
CA ASP A 43 6.02 3.32 6.70
C ASP A 43 4.66 3.28 5.98
N MET A 44 4.42 2.24 5.18
CA MET A 44 3.16 2.05 4.47
C MET A 44 2.14 1.22 5.26
N ALA A 45 2.53 0.63 6.37
CA ALA A 45 1.66 -0.25 7.15
C ALA A 45 0.50 0.53 7.78
N LEU A 46 -0.69 -0.04 7.69
CA LEU A 46 -1.90 0.51 8.28
C LEU A 46 -2.33 -0.32 9.48
N SER A 47 -3.06 0.29 10.40
CA SER A 47 -3.67 -0.42 11.52
C SER A 47 -4.57 -1.55 11.01
N GLY A 48 -4.41 -2.75 11.56
CA GLY A 48 -5.13 -3.94 11.14
C GLY A 48 -4.44 -4.73 10.03
N SER A 49 -3.29 -4.27 9.55
CA SER A 49 -2.52 -4.97 8.52
C SER A 49 -1.28 -5.67 9.05
N GLU A 50 -1.16 -5.87 10.35
CA GLU A 50 0.02 -6.40 11.02
C GLU A 50 0.44 -7.76 10.46
N ALA A 51 -0.51 -8.65 10.21
CA ALA A 51 -0.24 -9.98 9.65
C ALA A 51 0.37 -9.89 8.25
N LEU A 52 -0.22 -9.07 7.38
CA LEU A 52 0.28 -8.84 6.02
C LEU A 52 1.65 -8.17 6.04
N THR A 53 1.85 -7.21 6.93
CA THR A 53 3.11 -6.51 7.13
C THR A 53 4.22 -7.47 7.55
N ASN A 54 3.97 -8.31 8.55
CA ASN A 54 4.94 -9.30 9.03
C ASN A 54 5.24 -10.37 7.96
N GLU A 55 4.22 -10.80 7.22
CA GLU A 55 4.41 -11.73 6.12
C GLU A 55 5.34 -11.13 5.06
N ALA A 56 5.09 -9.89 4.66
CA ALA A 56 5.87 -9.18 3.65
C ALA A 56 7.31 -8.90 4.09
N LYS A 57 7.55 -8.70 5.38
CA LYS A 57 8.88 -8.46 5.92
C LYS A 57 9.71 -9.74 6.06
N PHE A 58 9.12 -10.81 6.59
CA PHE A 58 9.88 -11.96 7.11
C PHE A 58 9.47 -13.30 6.53
N THR A 59 8.20 -13.59 6.35
CA THR A 59 7.71 -14.92 5.94
C THR A 59 7.83 -15.13 4.44
N LYS A 60 7.35 -14.18 3.66
CA LYS A 60 7.47 -14.11 2.21
C LYS A 60 7.98 -12.73 1.83
N PRO A 61 9.29 -12.50 1.93
CA PRO A 61 9.84 -11.18 1.65
C PRO A 61 9.48 -10.71 0.24
N VAL A 62 8.87 -9.55 0.18
CA VAL A 62 8.48 -8.89 -1.07
C VAL A 62 9.06 -7.47 -1.10
N SER A 63 9.10 -6.87 -2.28
CA SER A 63 9.50 -5.47 -2.40
C SER A 63 8.45 -4.56 -1.75
N ALA A 64 8.86 -3.33 -1.39
CA ALA A 64 7.93 -2.32 -0.89
C ALA A 64 6.81 -2.03 -1.90
N SER A 65 7.13 -2.03 -3.20
CA SER A 65 6.14 -1.83 -4.27
C SER A 65 5.10 -2.95 -4.32
N GLU A 66 5.53 -4.20 -4.21
CA GLU A 66 4.63 -5.36 -4.16
C GLU A 66 3.75 -5.33 -2.91
N TYR A 67 4.32 -4.95 -1.78
CA TYR A 67 3.56 -4.75 -0.55
C TYR A 67 2.50 -3.65 -0.70
N ALA A 68 2.84 -2.52 -1.31
CA ALA A 68 1.90 -1.44 -1.57
C ALA A 68 0.70 -1.91 -2.40
N VAL A 69 0.94 -2.72 -3.45
CA VAL A 69 -0.12 -3.31 -4.27
C VAL A 69 -1.00 -4.25 -3.44
N ALA A 70 -0.40 -5.10 -2.61
CA ALA A 70 -1.14 -6.00 -1.72
C ALA A 70 -2.00 -5.23 -0.72
N MET A 71 -1.48 -4.15 -0.16
CA MET A 71 -2.23 -3.27 0.75
C MET A 71 -3.41 -2.61 0.07
N MET A 72 -3.24 -2.12 -1.15
CA MET A 72 -4.32 -1.53 -1.93
C MET A 72 -5.42 -2.55 -2.23
N LYS A 73 -5.03 -3.77 -2.58
CA LYS A 73 -5.96 -4.88 -2.83
C LYS A 73 -6.76 -5.23 -1.57
N THR A 74 -6.08 -5.37 -0.44
CA THR A 74 -6.71 -5.66 0.86
C THR A 74 -7.67 -4.53 1.27
N ALA A 75 -7.27 -3.27 1.10
CA ALA A 75 -8.11 -2.12 1.39
C ALA A 75 -9.38 -2.11 0.52
N LYS A 76 -9.25 -2.45 -0.76
CA LYS A 76 -10.38 -2.56 -1.68
C LYS A 76 -11.33 -3.68 -1.26
N GLU A 77 -10.81 -4.84 -0.91
CA GLU A 77 -11.60 -5.98 -0.45
C GLU A 77 -12.33 -5.66 0.86
N SER A 78 -11.64 -5.03 1.81
CA SER A 78 -12.22 -4.58 3.09
C SER A 78 -13.31 -3.52 2.87
N GLY A 79 -13.09 -2.59 1.96
CA GLY A 79 -14.07 -1.57 1.59
C GLY A 79 -15.32 -2.19 0.99
N ASN A 80 -15.17 -3.17 0.11
CA ASN A 80 -16.28 -3.89 -0.48
C ASN A 80 -17.05 -4.71 0.55
N ALA A 81 -16.36 -5.36 1.48
CA ALA A 81 -16.98 -6.12 2.56
C ALA A 81 -17.79 -5.20 3.49
N TRP A 82 -17.24 -4.04 3.83
CA TRP A 82 -17.95 -3.03 4.61
C TRP A 82 -19.21 -2.52 3.91
N LEU A 83 -19.09 -2.23 2.62
CA LEU A 83 -20.22 -1.77 1.80
C LEU A 83 -21.33 -2.81 1.73
N ASN A 84 -20.98 -4.08 1.55
CA ASN A 84 -21.93 -5.19 1.51
C ASN A 84 -22.61 -5.38 2.88
N GLY A 85 -21.86 -5.25 3.96
CA GLY A 85 -22.40 -5.28 5.33
C GLY A 85 -23.39 -4.14 5.58
N ALA A 86 -23.02 -2.93 5.23
CA ALA A 86 -23.88 -1.75 5.37
C ALA A 86 -25.16 -1.88 4.54
N LYS A 87 -25.06 -2.43 3.32
CA LYS A 87 -26.21 -2.71 2.47
C LYS A 87 -27.15 -3.75 3.07
N ALA A 88 -26.58 -4.84 3.59
CA ALA A 88 -27.36 -5.89 4.26
C ALA A 88 -28.11 -5.38 5.49
N ASP A 89 -27.46 -4.51 6.28
CA ASP A 89 -28.07 -3.87 7.44
C ASP A 89 -29.18 -2.90 7.03
N ALA A 90 -28.98 -2.15 5.99
CA ALA A 90 -30.02 -1.27 5.43
C ALA A 90 -31.23 -2.06 4.93
N ASP A 91 -30.99 -3.19 4.26
CA ASP A 91 -32.07 -4.08 3.81
C ASP A 91 -32.85 -4.69 4.98
N LYS A 92 -32.15 -5.09 6.05
CA LYS A 92 -32.77 -5.62 7.27
C LYS A 92 -33.54 -4.59 8.07
N SER A 93 -33.07 -3.36 8.11
CA SER A 93 -33.73 -2.27 8.84
C SER A 93 -34.96 -1.71 8.11
N GLY A 94 -35.23 -2.19 6.90
CA GLY A 94 -36.35 -1.70 6.10
C GLY A 94 -36.17 -0.31 5.52
N ILE A 95 -35.05 0.31 5.78
CA ILE A 95 -34.73 1.66 5.27
C ILE A 95 -34.62 1.63 3.75
N GLY A 96 -34.20 0.50 3.17
CA GLY A 96 -34.18 0.31 1.71
C GLY A 96 -35.57 0.29 1.07
N GLY A 97 -36.61 0.04 1.85
CA GLY A 97 -38.01 0.10 1.40
C GLY A 97 -38.64 1.47 1.56
N VAL A 98 -37.95 2.40 2.17
CA VAL A 98 -38.35 3.81 2.11
C VAL A 98 -38.04 4.27 0.69
N LYS A 99 -38.96 4.00 -0.21
CA LYS A 99 -39.02 4.76 -1.44
C LYS A 99 -39.01 6.22 -1.02
N ASN A 100 -38.05 6.92 -1.50
CA ASN A 100 -38.16 8.36 -1.52
C ASN A 100 -39.36 8.67 -2.45
N ASP A 101 -40.54 8.37 -1.90
CA ASP A 101 -41.79 8.68 -2.57
C ASP A 101 -41.90 10.19 -2.57
N GLY A 102 -41.38 10.77 -3.64
CA GLY A 102 -41.68 12.14 -3.97
C GLY A 102 -41.86 13.06 -2.77
N GLY A 103 -41.24 12.65 -1.70
CA GLY A 103 -41.12 13.58 -0.59
C GLY A 103 -40.43 14.76 -1.15
N THR A 104 -41.25 15.46 -1.79
CA THR A 104 -41.02 16.78 -2.34
C THR A 104 -40.32 17.68 -1.34
N GLY A 105 -39.87 17.01 -0.29
CA GLY A 105 -39.51 17.86 0.81
C GLY A 105 -38.10 18.24 0.98
N GLY A 106 -37.20 17.48 0.60
CA GLY A 106 -36.01 17.86 1.26
C GLY A 106 -34.70 17.76 0.55
N GLY A 107 -34.60 16.81 -0.33
CA GLY A 107 -33.30 16.51 -0.93
C GLY A 107 -32.96 17.35 -2.14
N VAL A 108 -33.95 17.62 -2.96
CA VAL A 108 -33.73 18.27 -4.26
C VAL A 108 -33.63 19.79 -4.07
N GLY A 109 -34.42 20.34 -3.17
CA GLY A 109 -34.38 21.77 -2.88
C GLY A 109 -33.06 22.23 -2.25
N LYS A 110 -32.47 21.40 -1.40
CA LYS A 110 -31.20 21.73 -0.78
C LYS A 110 -30.01 21.60 -1.74
N GLN A 111 -30.07 20.72 -2.69
CA GLN A 111 -29.03 20.63 -3.73
C GLN A 111 -29.10 21.82 -4.68
N ASP A 112 -30.30 22.25 -5.05
CA ASP A 112 -30.48 23.40 -5.92
C ASP A 112 -30.04 24.69 -5.24
N GLU A 113 -30.38 24.89 -3.97
CA GLU A 113 -29.90 26.01 -3.19
C GLU A 113 -28.38 26.03 -3.04
N PHE A 114 -27.77 24.87 -2.82
CA PHE A 114 -26.33 24.74 -2.74
C PHE A 114 -25.65 25.05 -4.08
N MET A 115 -26.18 24.54 -5.18
CA MET A 115 -25.69 24.81 -6.53
C MET A 115 -25.86 26.27 -6.92
N ASP A 116 -26.97 26.88 -6.56
CA ASP A 116 -27.23 28.31 -6.78
C ASP A 116 -26.27 29.18 -5.95
N ALA A 117 -25.98 28.80 -4.72
CA ALA A 117 -24.99 29.48 -3.90
C ALA A 117 -23.59 29.42 -4.52
N ILE A 118 -23.19 28.29 -5.06
CA ILE A 118 -21.90 28.13 -5.76
C ILE A 118 -21.86 28.99 -7.02
N LYS A 119 -22.93 29.00 -7.80
CA LYS A 119 -23.04 29.81 -9.04
C LYS A 119 -22.98 31.28 -8.74
N SER A 120 -23.64 31.74 -7.65
CA SER A 120 -23.62 33.14 -7.27
C SER A 120 -22.25 33.58 -6.75
N MET A 121 -21.47 32.68 -6.14
CA MET A 121 -20.10 32.99 -5.73
C MET A 121 -19.16 33.13 -6.93
N GLY A 122 -19.40 32.38 -8.02
CA GLY A 122 -18.61 32.47 -9.26
C GLY A 122 -18.88 33.71 -10.08
N LYS A 123 -20.00 34.41 -9.85
CA LYS A 123 -20.39 35.60 -10.61
C LYS A 123 -20.00 36.94 -9.97
N LYS A 124 -19.46 36.90 -8.78
CA LYS A 124 -18.95 38.09 -8.10
C LYS A 124 -17.52 38.41 -8.52
N GLN A 125 -17.36 38.87 -9.70
CA GLN A 125 -16.09 39.52 -10.11
C GLN A 125 -16.39 40.90 -10.63
#